data_bb8cb19e1fabd61935416a5db61be82c
#
_entry.id   bb8cb19e1fabd61935416a5db61be82c
#
_cell.length_a   1.000
_cell.length_b   1.000
_cell.length_c   1.000
_cell.angle_alpha   90.00
_cell.angle_beta   90.00
_cell.angle_gamma   90.00
#
_symmetry.space_group_name_H-M   'P 1'
#
loop_
_entity.id
_entity.type
_entity.pdbx_description
1 polymer ?
#
loop_
_entity_poly.entity_id
_entity_poly.type
_entity_poly.pdbx_seq_one_letter_code
_entity_poly.pdbx_strand_id
1 'polypeptide(L)'
;ASKKAFVMNRVGDMGLSFAIMIAFATVGTVSFAGIKEQVDQTSTGALTAIGIMLLVAAAGKSAQFPLQAWLGDAMAGPTPVSALIHAATMVTAGVYLITRSNFIFDAAPTAQLLVVIVGAITLLFGALIGTAKDDIKKALAASTMSQIGYMTLAAGLGPVGYAFAIMHLLTHGFFKAGMFLGAGSVMHGMNDQVNMR
;
A
#
# COMPACT_ATOMS: atom_id res chain seq x y z
N ALA A 1 -13.41 14.30 3.78
CA ALA A 1 -12.90 12.94 3.55
C ALA A 1 -12.81 12.63 2.04
N SER A 2 -13.92 12.63 1.29
CA SER A 2 -13.98 12.21 -0.12
C SER A 2 -13.01 12.96 -1.05
N LYS A 3 -13.02 14.31 -1.05
CA LYS A 3 -12.12 15.12 -1.89
C LYS A 3 -10.63 14.84 -1.59
N LYS A 4 -10.27 14.68 -0.32
CA LYS A 4 -8.90 14.39 0.10
C LYS A 4 -8.46 13.01 -0.39
N ALA A 5 -9.30 11.99 -0.21
CA ALA A 5 -9.02 10.65 -0.72
C ALA A 5 -8.87 10.65 -2.24
N PHE A 6 -9.75 11.34 -2.96
CA PHE A 6 -9.68 11.46 -4.41
C PHE A 6 -8.34 12.08 -4.88
N VAL A 7 -7.98 13.25 -4.33
CA VAL A 7 -6.75 13.96 -4.75
C VAL A 7 -5.49 13.14 -4.46
N MET A 8 -5.39 12.57 -3.25
CA MET A 8 -4.22 11.75 -2.88
C MET A 8 -4.07 10.50 -3.73
N ASN A 9 -5.19 9.83 -4.06
CA ASN A 9 -5.16 8.69 -4.96
C ASN A 9 -4.79 9.09 -6.39
N ARG A 10 -5.19 10.29 -6.86
CA ARG A 10 -4.80 10.81 -8.18
C ARG A 10 -3.30 11.06 -8.31
N VAL A 11 -2.63 11.47 -7.24
CA VAL A 11 -1.16 11.55 -7.23
C VAL A 11 -0.54 10.17 -7.50
N GLY A 12 -1.08 9.11 -6.88
CA GLY A 12 -0.68 7.73 -7.18
C GLY A 12 -0.98 7.32 -8.63
N ASP A 13 -2.15 7.66 -9.16
CA ASP A 13 -2.54 7.36 -10.54
C ASP A 13 -1.61 8.08 -11.55
N MET A 14 -1.17 9.31 -11.27
CA MET A 14 -0.16 10.00 -12.07
C MET A 14 1.19 9.25 -12.04
N GLY A 15 1.62 8.78 -10.88
CA GLY A 15 2.82 7.95 -10.75
C GLY A 15 2.74 6.70 -11.63
N LEU A 16 1.61 5.99 -11.63
CA LEU A 16 1.41 4.83 -12.50
C LEU A 16 1.46 5.20 -13.98
N SER A 17 0.83 6.30 -14.37
CA SER A 17 0.84 6.79 -15.76
C SER A 17 2.26 7.10 -16.22
N PHE A 18 3.07 7.79 -15.41
CA PHE A 18 4.46 8.05 -15.71
C PHE A 18 5.30 6.77 -15.80
N ALA A 19 5.08 5.80 -14.89
CA ALA A 19 5.76 4.51 -14.97
C ALA A 19 5.50 3.80 -16.31
N ILE A 20 4.25 3.80 -16.77
CA ILE A 20 3.84 3.21 -18.05
C ILE A 20 4.49 3.96 -19.22
N MET A 21 4.48 5.30 -19.22
CA MET A 21 5.07 6.12 -20.27
C MET A 21 6.59 5.90 -20.36
N ILE A 22 7.29 5.87 -19.23
CA ILE A 22 8.74 5.65 -19.20
C ILE A 22 9.04 4.21 -19.68
N ALA A 23 8.27 3.20 -19.24
CA ALA A 23 8.45 1.83 -19.69
C ALA A 23 8.27 1.72 -21.23
N PHE A 24 7.22 2.33 -21.77
CA PHE A 24 7.00 2.33 -23.21
C PHE A 24 8.12 3.05 -23.98
N ALA A 25 8.58 4.20 -23.48
CA ALA A 25 9.63 4.98 -24.15
C ALA A 25 11.01 4.31 -24.10
N THR A 26 11.32 3.55 -23.04
CA THR A 26 12.66 2.98 -22.83
C THR A 26 12.77 1.51 -23.20
N VAL A 27 11.68 0.75 -23.01
CA VAL A 27 11.62 -0.71 -23.26
C VAL A 27 10.82 -1.03 -24.53
N GLY A 28 9.96 -0.11 -24.98
CA GLY A 28 9.12 -0.30 -26.18
C GLY A 28 7.87 -1.15 -25.94
N THR A 29 7.65 -1.64 -24.70
CA THR A 29 6.49 -2.46 -24.34
C THR A 29 6.00 -2.15 -22.93
N VAL A 30 4.73 -2.41 -22.67
CA VAL A 30 4.10 -2.29 -21.35
C VAL A 30 3.68 -3.66 -20.77
N SER A 31 3.92 -4.74 -21.50
CA SER A 31 3.60 -6.08 -21.01
C SER A 31 4.64 -6.54 -19.99
N PHE A 32 4.20 -7.18 -18.91
CA PHE A 32 5.11 -7.71 -17.89
C PHE A 32 6.14 -8.70 -18.46
N ALA A 33 5.72 -9.57 -19.38
CA ALA A 33 6.61 -10.52 -20.05
C ALA A 33 7.68 -9.79 -20.88
N GLY A 34 7.27 -8.85 -21.71
CA GLY A 34 8.20 -8.10 -22.57
C GLY A 34 9.17 -7.22 -21.79
N ILE A 35 8.72 -6.57 -20.70
CA ILE A 35 9.63 -5.80 -19.84
C ILE A 35 10.65 -6.74 -19.18
N LYS A 36 10.20 -7.89 -18.67
CA LYS A 36 11.06 -8.89 -18.02
C LYS A 36 12.15 -9.41 -18.95
N GLU A 37 11.83 -9.67 -20.23
CA GLU A 37 12.80 -10.12 -21.24
C GLU A 37 13.86 -9.05 -21.56
N GLN A 38 13.54 -7.78 -21.41
CA GLN A 38 14.40 -6.66 -21.77
C GLN A 38 15.06 -5.96 -20.57
N VAL A 39 14.84 -6.44 -19.35
CA VAL A 39 15.39 -5.84 -18.11
C VAL A 39 16.90 -5.71 -18.20
N ASP A 40 17.60 -6.76 -18.63
CA ASP A 40 19.06 -6.79 -18.70
C ASP A 40 19.64 -5.83 -19.79
N GLN A 41 18.82 -5.47 -20.77
CA GLN A 41 19.20 -4.55 -21.86
C GLN A 41 18.80 -3.09 -21.55
N THR A 42 17.98 -2.87 -20.53
CA THR A 42 17.48 -1.55 -20.16
C THR A 42 18.43 -0.90 -19.15
N SER A 43 18.69 0.39 -19.31
CA SER A 43 19.56 1.11 -18.37
C SER A 43 19.02 1.09 -16.94
N THR A 44 19.88 0.91 -15.97
CA THR A 44 19.52 0.92 -14.54
C THR A 44 18.84 2.23 -14.15
N GLY A 45 19.19 3.36 -14.77
CA GLY A 45 18.54 4.64 -14.54
C GLY A 45 17.07 4.64 -14.95
N ALA A 46 16.75 4.07 -16.12
CA ALA A 46 15.35 3.95 -16.58
C ALA A 46 14.54 3.01 -15.69
N LEU A 47 15.10 1.85 -15.32
CA LEU A 47 14.46 0.93 -14.39
C LEU A 47 14.22 1.55 -13.01
N THR A 48 15.18 2.32 -12.51
CA THR A 48 15.04 3.08 -11.26
C THR A 48 13.92 4.11 -11.36
N ALA A 49 13.81 4.84 -12.46
CA ALA A 49 12.73 5.80 -12.67
C ALA A 49 11.36 5.12 -12.71
N ILE A 50 11.25 4.00 -13.43
CA ILE A 50 10.02 3.19 -13.46
C ILE A 50 9.68 2.69 -12.04
N GLY A 51 10.65 2.14 -11.31
CA GLY A 51 10.46 1.62 -9.95
C GLY A 51 9.99 2.70 -8.96
N ILE A 52 10.58 3.91 -9.03
CA ILE A 52 10.16 5.05 -8.20
C ILE A 52 8.71 5.46 -8.53
N MET A 53 8.35 5.53 -9.80
CA MET A 53 6.99 5.88 -10.21
C MET A 53 5.97 4.81 -9.82
N LEU A 54 6.34 3.52 -9.88
CA LEU A 54 5.52 2.43 -9.34
C LEU A 54 5.38 2.52 -7.82
N LEU A 55 6.41 2.93 -7.09
CA LEU A 55 6.34 3.18 -5.66
C LEU A 55 5.39 4.34 -5.32
N VAL A 56 5.40 5.43 -6.10
CA VAL A 56 4.43 6.53 -5.94
C VAL A 56 3.01 6.04 -6.19
N ALA A 57 2.80 5.20 -7.20
CA ALA A 57 1.50 4.57 -7.46
C ALA A 57 1.04 3.70 -6.29
N ALA A 58 1.94 2.87 -5.76
CA ALA A 58 1.69 2.04 -4.58
C ALA A 58 1.37 2.90 -3.36
N ALA A 59 2.11 3.99 -3.13
CA ALA A 59 1.90 4.88 -1.99
C ALA A 59 0.51 5.52 -2.00
N GLY A 60 -0.02 5.89 -3.16
CA GLY A 60 -1.38 6.42 -3.29
C GLY A 60 -2.45 5.43 -2.85
N LYS A 61 -2.45 4.22 -3.42
CA LYS A 61 -3.46 3.18 -3.14
C LYS A 61 -3.29 2.51 -1.79
N SER A 62 -2.06 2.28 -1.37
CA SER A 62 -1.74 1.56 -0.13
C SER A 62 -1.47 2.47 1.06
N ALA A 63 -1.84 3.75 0.96
CA ALA A 63 -1.70 4.74 2.03
C ALA A 63 -0.30 4.75 2.67
N GLN A 64 0.76 4.64 1.84
CA GLN A 64 2.13 4.75 2.30
C GLN A 64 2.52 6.22 2.47
N PHE A 65 3.51 6.46 3.33
CA PHE A 65 4.08 7.81 3.48
C PHE A 65 4.61 8.33 2.12
N PRO A 66 4.31 9.59 1.75
CA PRO A 66 3.57 10.64 2.48
C PRO A 66 2.07 10.71 2.14
N LEU A 67 1.48 9.74 1.42
CA LEU A 67 0.10 9.77 0.94
C LEU A 67 -0.90 9.04 1.85
N GLN A 68 -0.59 8.86 3.14
CA GLN A 68 -1.37 8.05 4.08
C GLN A 68 -2.61 8.73 4.66
N ALA A 69 -2.71 10.05 4.61
CA ALA A 69 -3.70 10.80 5.40
C ALA A 69 -5.17 10.55 5.01
N TRP A 70 -5.45 10.05 3.80
CA TRP A 70 -6.81 9.72 3.36
C TRP A 70 -7.40 8.50 4.08
N LEU A 71 -6.53 7.59 4.55
CA LEU A 71 -6.94 6.31 5.11
C LEU A 71 -7.73 6.49 6.42
N GLY A 72 -7.26 7.37 7.32
CA GLY A 72 -7.96 7.70 8.56
C GLY A 72 -9.29 8.42 8.32
N ASP A 73 -9.35 9.28 7.31
CA ASP A 73 -10.56 10.02 6.96
C ASP A 73 -11.61 9.13 6.26
N ALA A 74 -11.19 8.00 5.67
CA ALA A 74 -12.09 7.02 5.06
C ALA A 74 -12.98 6.29 6.08
N MET A 75 -12.70 6.42 7.38
CA MET A 75 -13.50 5.84 8.47
C MET A 75 -14.89 6.47 8.63
N ALA A 76 -15.20 7.55 7.93
CA ALA A 76 -16.55 8.12 7.86
C ALA A 76 -17.58 7.21 7.14
N GLY A 77 -17.12 6.19 6.42
CA GLY A 77 -17.99 5.23 5.73
C GLY A 77 -18.56 4.13 6.63
N PRO A 78 -19.55 3.35 6.13
CA PRO A 78 -20.09 2.20 6.86
C PRO A 78 -19.01 1.15 7.15
N THR A 79 -19.13 0.45 8.30
CA THR A 79 -18.12 -0.52 8.75
C THR A 79 -17.84 -1.66 7.76
N PRO A 80 -18.83 -2.27 7.07
CA PRO A 80 -18.56 -3.29 6.05
C PRO A 80 -17.74 -2.78 4.88
N VAL A 81 -17.95 -1.53 4.44
CA VAL A 81 -17.14 -0.89 3.38
C VAL A 81 -15.72 -0.64 3.87
N SER A 82 -15.56 -0.19 5.11
CA SER A 82 -14.25 -0.04 5.74
C SER A 82 -13.52 -1.39 5.81
N ALA A 83 -14.20 -2.46 6.17
CA ALA A 83 -13.62 -3.81 6.18
C ALA A 83 -13.07 -4.20 4.79
N LEU A 84 -13.84 -4.01 3.72
CA LEU A 84 -13.40 -4.31 2.36
C LEU A 84 -12.17 -3.49 1.95
N ILE A 85 -12.20 -2.17 2.14
CA ILE A 85 -11.12 -1.27 1.73
C ILE A 85 -9.81 -1.62 2.45
N HIS A 86 -9.87 -1.89 3.77
CA HIS A 86 -8.70 -2.06 4.62
C HIS A 86 -8.19 -3.51 4.69
N ALA A 87 -9.04 -4.50 4.38
CA ALA A 87 -8.63 -5.90 4.45
C ALA A 87 -8.00 -6.38 3.16
N ALA A 88 -8.72 -6.35 2.02
CA ALA A 88 -8.37 -7.16 0.88
C ALA A 88 -8.29 -6.40 -0.46
N THR A 89 -8.78 -5.14 -0.55
CA THR A 89 -8.96 -4.52 -1.86
C THR A 89 -7.97 -3.39 -2.13
N MET A 90 -8.27 -2.18 -1.66
CA MET A 90 -7.56 -0.99 -2.10
C MET A 90 -6.14 -0.89 -1.53
N VAL A 91 -5.99 -1.16 -0.24
CA VAL A 91 -4.71 -0.96 0.45
C VAL A 91 -3.66 -2.04 0.13
N THR A 92 -4.08 -3.21 -0.32
CA THR A 92 -3.20 -4.32 -0.70
C THR A 92 -2.65 -4.19 -2.12
N ALA A 93 -3.29 -3.37 -2.96
CA ALA A 93 -2.95 -3.21 -4.37
C ALA A 93 -1.50 -2.78 -4.61
N GLY A 94 -0.97 -1.86 -3.78
CA GLY A 94 0.41 -1.38 -3.94
C GLY A 94 1.46 -2.44 -3.58
N VAL A 95 1.23 -3.22 -2.53
CA VAL A 95 2.13 -4.35 -2.19
C VAL A 95 2.15 -5.38 -3.31
N TYR A 96 0.97 -5.72 -3.83
CA TYR A 96 0.88 -6.62 -4.98
C TYR A 96 1.57 -6.05 -6.22
N LEU A 97 1.39 -4.76 -6.51
CA LEU A 97 2.05 -4.10 -7.64
C LEU A 97 3.58 -4.21 -7.54
N ILE A 98 4.16 -3.94 -6.38
CA ILE A 98 5.61 -4.03 -6.15
C ILE A 98 6.08 -5.46 -6.34
N THR A 99 5.42 -6.44 -5.70
CA THR A 99 5.80 -7.85 -5.79
C THR A 99 5.59 -8.42 -7.20
N ARG A 100 4.56 -7.97 -7.92
CA ARG A 100 4.32 -8.38 -9.32
C ARG A 100 5.36 -7.83 -10.28
N SER A 101 5.90 -6.65 -9.97
CA SER A 101 6.95 -5.97 -10.75
C SER A 101 8.35 -6.25 -10.20
N ASN A 102 8.56 -7.35 -9.49
CA ASN A 102 9.80 -7.69 -8.80
C ASN A 102 11.05 -7.55 -9.67
N PHE A 103 10.99 -8.02 -10.93
CA PHE A 103 12.09 -7.95 -11.88
C PHE A 103 12.61 -6.53 -12.13
N ILE A 104 11.76 -5.50 -12.00
CA ILE A 104 12.16 -4.09 -12.11
C ILE A 104 12.92 -3.67 -10.85
N PHE A 105 12.39 -4.03 -9.67
CA PHE A 105 13.00 -3.65 -8.39
C PHE A 105 14.30 -4.40 -8.13
N ASP A 106 14.39 -5.66 -8.51
CA ASP A 106 15.61 -6.46 -8.38
C ASP A 106 16.76 -5.91 -9.25
N ALA A 107 16.43 -5.33 -10.43
CA ALA A 107 17.39 -4.67 -11.31
C ALA A 107 17.65 -3.19 -10.97
N ALA A 108 16.91 -2.61 -10.02
CA ALA A 108 17.01 -1.20 -9.61
C ALA A 108 17.20 -1.06 -8.08
N PRO A 109 18.41 -1.31 -7.53
CA PRO A 109 18.64 -1.31 -6.07
C PRO A 109 18.23 -0.02 -5.37
N THR A 110 18.37 1.13 -6.02
CA THR A 110 17.94 2.42 -5.46
C THR A 110 16.43 2.49 -5.27
N ALA A 111 15.65 2.02 -6.23
CA ALA A 111 14.20 1.97 -6.11
C ALA A 111 13.78 0.98 -5.03
N GLN A 112 14.45 -0.18 -4.96
CA GLN A 112 14.23 -1.19 -3.92
C GLN A 112 14.50 -0.64 -2.51
N LEU A 113 15.61 0.08 -2.32
CA LEU A 113 15.93 0.76 -1.06
C LEU A 113 14.84 1.77 -0.66
N LEU A 114 14.31 2.54 -1.61
CA LEU A 114 13.22 3.47 -1.34
C LEU A 114 11.93 2.76 -0.90
N VAL A 115 11.64 1.57 -1.45
CA VAL A 115 10.51 0.74 -0.98
C VAL A 115 10.69 0.36 0.49
N VAL A 116 11.90 -0.07 0.89
CA VAL A 116 12.23 -0.39 2.29
C VAL A 116 12.04 0.83 3.19
N ILE A 117 12.58 1.98 2.81
CA ILE A 117 12.52 3.21 3.61
C ILE A 117 11.06 3.66 3.79
N VAL A 118 10.29 3.74 2.70
CA VAL A 118 8.88 4.14 2.75
C VAL A 118 8.05 3.16 3.58
N GLY A 119 8.31 1.86 3.42
CA GLY A 119 7.66 0.82 4.21
C GLY A 119 7.96 0.95 5.70
N ALA A 120 9.23 1.14 6.07
CA ALA A 120 9.65 1.30 7.46
C ALA A 120 9.05 2.56 8.12
N ILE A 121 9.07 3.71 7.43
CA ILE A 121 8.45 4.94 7.91
C ILE A 121 6.96 4.74 8.11
N THR A 122 6.27 4.13 7.14
CA THR A 122 4.81 3.91 7.21
C THR A 122 4.45 2.94 8.35
N LEU A 123 5.23 1.88 8.53
CA LEU A 123 5.09 0.93 9.63
C LEU A 123 5.11 1.65 10.99
N LEU A 124 6.15 2.43 11.22
CA LEU A 124 6.35 3.15 12.48
C LEU A 124 5.26 4.21 12.71
N PHE A 125 4.98 5.02 11.68
CA PHE A 125 3.93 6.05 11.76
C PHE A 125 2.54 5.44 12.04
N GLY A 126 2.21 4.34 11.38
CA GLY A 126 0.95 3.62 11.61
C GLY A 126 0.82 3.14 13.04
N ALA A 127 1.88 2.55 13.60
CA ALA A 127 1.90 2.09 14.97
C ALA A 127 1.70 3.26 15.97
N LEU A 128 2.48 4.34 15.81
CA LEU A 128 2.40 5.52 16.70
C LEU A 128 1.03 6.21 16.62
N ILE A 129 0.48 6.38 15.43
CA ILE A 129 -0.86 6.96 15.26
C ILE A 129 -1.93 6.08 15.91
N GLY A 130 -1.79 4.76 15.79
CA GLY A 130 -2.74 3.80 16.36
C GLY A 130 -2.87 3.91 17.89
N THR A 131 -1.76 4.10 18.59
CA THR A 131 -1.76 4.25 20.06
C THR A 131 -2.38 5.56 20.54
N ALA A 132 -2.46 6.56 19.68
CA ALA A 132 -3.00 7.90 19.99
C ALA A 132 -4.48 8.08 19.61
N LYS A 133 -5.17 7.03 19.10
CA LYS A 133 -6.58 7.12 18.67
C LYS A 133 -7.50 6.50 19.69
N ASP A 134 -8.54 7.26 20.05
CA ASP A 134 -9.64 6.80 20.94
C ASP A 134 -10.82 6.21 20.15
N ASP A 135 -10.88 6.42 18.85
CA ASP A 135 -11.90 5.90 17.93
C ASP A 135 -11.46 4.51 17.44
N ILE A 136 -12.29 3.48 17.73
CA ILE A 136 -12.00 2.08 17.39
C ILE A 136 -11.71 1.89 15.87
N LYS A 137 -12.48 2.54 15.00
CA LYS A 137 -12.29 2.45 13.55
C LYS A 137 -10.99 3.12 13.11
N LYS A 138 -10.66 4.27 13.70
CA LYS A 138 -9.41 4.98 13.39
C LYS A 138 -8.18 4.25 13.90
N ALA A 139 -8.26 3.60 15.07
CA ALA A 139 -7.20 2.74 15.59
C ALA A 139 -6.96 1.54 14.66
N LEU A 140 -8.03 0.89 14.18
CA LEU A 140 -7.94 -0.20 13.20
C LEU A 140 -7.39 0.26 11.84
N ALA A 141 -7.74 1.47 11.40
CA ALA A 141 -7.17 2.05 10.18
C ALA A 141 -5.67 2.33 10.31
N ALA A 142 -5.24 2.87 11.46
CA ALA A 142 -3.82 3.08 11.75
C ALA A 142 -3.05 1.75 11.84
N SER A 143 -3.64 0.72 12.45
CA SER A 143 -3.10 -0.63 12.43
C SER A 143 -2.99 -1.19 11.00
N THR A 144 -3.97 -0.92 10.13
CA THR A 144 -3.88 -1.28 8.70
C THR A 144 -2.68 -0.60 8.05
N MET A 145 -2.50 0.71 8.25
CA MET A 145 -1.36 1.46 7.72
C MET A 145 -0.04 0.84 8.16
N SER A 146 0.10 0.49 9.44
CA SER A 146 1.29 -0.17 9.98
C SER A 146 1.54 -1.53 9.31
N GLN A 147 0.53 -2.37 9.18
CA GLN A 147 0.65 -3.70 8.57
C GLN A 147 0.99 -3.65 7.08
N ILE A 148 0.38 -2.74 6.34
CA ILE A 148 0.71 -2.55 4.91
C ILE A 148 2.14 -1.98 4.77
N GLY A 149 2.57 -1.08 5.67
CA GLY A 149 3.97 -0.63 5.75
C GLY A 149 4.94 -1.80 5.98
N TYR A 150 4.58 -2.74 6.87
CA TYR A 150 5.34 -3.96 7.11
C TYR A 150 5.47 -4.83 5.85
N MET A 151 4.37 -5.05 5.13
CA MET A 151 4.38 -5.79 3.87
C MET A 151 5.21 -5.09 2.78
N THR A 152 5.11 -3.76 2.70
CA THR A 152 5.89 -2.95 1.75
C THR A 152 7.38 -3.04 2.06
N LEU A 153 7.76 -2.96 3.34
CA LEU A 153 9.13 -3.18 3.79
C LEU A 153 9.61 -4.58 3.39
N ALA A 154 8.82 -5.61 3.67
CA ALA A 154 9.17 -6.98 3.29
C ALA A 154 9.35 -7.11 1.77
N ALA A 155 8.45 -6.52 0.96
CA ALA A 155 8.59 -6.50 -0.49
C ALA A 155 9.88 -5.82 -0.96
N GLY A 156 10.37 -4.81 -0.23
CA GLY A 156 11.64 -4.15 -0.52
C GLY A 156 12.88 -4.98 -0.19
N LEU A 157 12.75 -6.09 0.55
CA LEU A 157 13.88 -6.97 0.88
C LEU A 157 14.24 -7.97 -0.24
N GLY A 158 13.58 -7.89 -1.38
CA GLY A 158 13.88 -8.73 -2.54
C GLY A 158 13.22 -10.11 -2.49
N PRO A 159 13.80 -11.15 -3.16
CA PRO A 159 13.13 -12.42 -3.43
C PRO A 159 12.57 -13.14 -2.20
N VAL A 160 13.31 -13.15 -1.10
CA VAL A 160 12.84 -13.75 0.17
C VAL A 160 11.69 -12.94 0.74
N GLY A 161 11.80 -11.63 0.68
CA GLY A 161 10.78 -10.69 1.20
C GLY A 161 9.46 -10.74 0.44
N TYR A 162 9.46 -11.00 -0.86
CA TYR A 162 8.24 -11.10 -1.67
C TYR A 162 7.30 -12.22 -1.17
N ALA A 163 7.85 -13.37 -0.83
CA ALA A 163 7.08 -14.50 -0.31
C ALA A 163 6.39 -14.14 1.02
N PHE A 164 7.12 -13.52 1.94
CA PHE A 164 6.57 -13.06 3.22
C PHE A 164 5.55 -11.93 3.05
N ALA A 165 5.79 -10.98 2.15
CA ALA A 165 4.85 -9.90 1.85
C ALA A 165 3.50 -10.44 1.36
N ILE A 166 3.52 -11.40 0.41
CA ILE A 166 2.30 -12.00 -0.14
C ILE A 166 1.61 -12.92 0.87
N MET A 167 2.36 -13.71 1.64
CA MET A 167 1.77 -14.53 2.69
C MET A 167 1.06 -13.68 3.75
N HIS A 168 1.73 -12.61 4.19
CA HIS A 168 1.12 -11.69 5.15
C HIS A 168 -0.06 -10.92 4.56
N LEU A 169 -0.04 -10.58 3.28
CA LEU A 169 -1.17 -9.97 2.58
C LEU A 169 -2.40 -10.86 2.63
N LEU A 170 -2.24 -12.17 2.41
CA LEU A 170 -3.33 -13.14 2.48
C LEU A 170 -3.89 -13.21 3.91
N THR A 171 -3.04 -13.45 4.91
CA THR A 171 -3.47 -13.55 6.31
C THR A 171 -4.09 -12.25 6.83
N HIS A 172 -3.50 -11.10 6.47
CA HIS A 172 -4.02 -9.77 6.81
C HIS A 172 -5.44 -9.56 6.28
N GLY A 173 -5.73 -10.00 5.05
CA GLY A 173 -7.06 -9.92 4.46
C GLY A 173 -8.13 -10.54 5.36
N PHE A 174 -7.87 -11.73 5.88
CA PHE A 174 -8.81 -12.43 6.75
C PHE A 174 -8.94 -11.79 8.13
N PHE A 175 -7.84 -11.63 8.85
CA PHE A 175 -7.94 -11.14 10.22
C PHE A 175 -8.40 -9.68 10.28
N LYS A 176 -8.02 -8.86 9.32
CA LYS A 176 -8.43 -7.45 9.31
C LYS A 176 -9.91 -7.29 8.99
N ALA A 177 -10.45 -8.09 8.06
CA ALA A 177 -11.89 -8.14 7.82
C ALA A 177 -12.65 -8.54 9.10
N GLY A 178 -12.20 -9.59 9.79
CA GLY A 178 -12.76 -10.03 11.05
C GLY A 178 -12.73 -8.95 12.14
N MET A 179 -11.59 -8.24 12.28
CA MET A 179 -11.45 -7.16 13.26
C MET A 179 -12.39 -5.98 12.97
N PHE A 180 -12.55 -5.56 11.71
CA PHE A 180 -13.47 -4.48 11.36
C PHE A 180 -14.94 -4.88 11.57
N LEU A 181 -15.33 -6.11 11.17
CA LEU A 181 -16.68 -6.60 11.38
C LEU A 181 -16.98 -6.78 12.88
N GLY A 182 -16.01 -7.31 13.64
CA GLY A 182 -16.10 -7.40 15.10
C GLY A 182 -16.24 -6.02 15.77
N ALA A 183 -15.45 -5.03 15.34
CA ALA A 183 -15.61 -3.66 15.81
C ALA A 183 -16.99 -3.07 15.46
N GLY A 184 -17.54 -3.42 14.29
CA GLY A 184 -18.92 -3.07 13.93
C GLY A 184 -19.95 -3.65 14.88
N SER A 185 -19.79 -4.92 15.25
CA SER A 185 -20.67 -5.59 16.22
C SER A 185 -20.58 -4.96 17.61
N VAL A 186 -19.36 -4.64 18.07
CA VAL A 186 -19.16 -3.95 19.35
C VAL A 186 -19.82 -2.58 19.34
N MET A 187 -19.60 -1.78 18.31
CA MET A 187 -20.23 -0.44 18.20
C MET A 187 -21.74 -0.53 18.19
N HIS A 188 -22.31 -1.50 17.47
CA HIS A 188 -23.76 -1.72 17.45
C HIS A 188 -24.32 -2.06 18.84
N GLY A 189 -23.63 -2.94 19.58
CA GLY A 189 -23.99 -3.27 20.96
C GLY A 189 -23.85 -2.10 21.96
N MET A 190 -23.03 -1.10 21.62
CA MET A 190 -22.78 0.11 22.42
C MET A 190 -23.53 1.34 21.90
N ASN A 191 -24.67 1.17 21.23
CA ASN A 191 -25.48 2.26 20.66
C ASN A 191 -24.68 3.16 19.71
N ASP A 192 -23.94 2.56 18.79
CA ASP A 192 -23.09 3.19 17.77
C ASP A 192 -21.97 4.09 18.32
N GLN A 193 -21.58 3.90 19.58
CA GLN A 193 -20.41 4.57 20.14
C GLN A 193 -19.12 4.05 19.49
N VAL A 194 -18.29 4.98 19.05
CA VAL A 194 -16.99 4.70 18.41
C VAL A 194 -15.82 4.93 19.36
N ASN A 195 -16.05 5.65 20.46
CA ASN A 195 -15.02 5.98 21.43
C ASN A 195 -14.78 4.77 22.36
N MET A 196 -13.51 4.42 22.55
CA MET A 196 -13.07 3.30 23.40
C MET A 196 -12.87 3.69 24.87
N ARG A 197 -13.08 4.96 25.23
CA ARG A 197 -12.98 5.49 26.59
C ARG A 197 -14.33 5.76 27.20
#